data_4d339296529f128221b20187687f8081
#
_entry.id   4d339296529f128221b20187687f8081
#
_cell.length_a   1.000
_cell.length_b   1.000
_cell.length_c   1.000
_cell.angle_alpha   90.00
_cell.angle_beta   90.00
_cell.angle_gamma   90.00
#
_symmetry.space_group_name_H-M   'P 1'
#
loop_
_entity.id
_entity.type
_entity.pdbx_description
1 polymer ?
#
loop_
_entity_poly.entity_id
_entity_poly.type
_entity_poly.pdbx_seq_one_letter_code
_entity_poly.pdbx_strand_id
1 'polypeptide(L)'
;MIGAVTGAPAAPTTALLGRFDADGRLQYAGRTTVLNLAVRQTLAAELQQGGPAHPWTGWTFSASWGAREQLAVRLVEPVVVAEVAVDVSQDAAGRWRHPVRLERVRSDLTPGDVPLFGQEL
;
A
#
# COMPACT_ATOMS: atom_id res chain seq x y z
N MET A 1 0.48 -5.43 -2.17
CA MET A 1 -0.47 -5.54 -1.03
C MET A 1 -0.64 -4.21 -0.35
N ILE A 2 -1.74 -4.04 0.36
CA ILE A 2 -1.94 -2.86 1.20
C ILE A 2 -1.30 -3.13 2.55
N GLY A 3 -0.35 -2.29 2.94
CA GLY A 3 0.37 -2.42 4.22
C GLY A 3 -0.04 -1.38 5.25
N ALA A 4 -0.65 -0.29 4.82
CA ALA A 4 -1.14 0.77 5.70
C ALA A 4 -2.21 1.59 4.99
N VAL A 5 -2.97 2.36 5.75
CA VAL A 5 -3.94 3.31 5.20
C VAL A 5 -3.81 4.64 5.93
N THR A 6 -4.21 5.72 5.26
CA THR A 6 -4.48 7.00 5.92
C THR A 6 -5.96 7.09 6.26
N GLY A 7 -6.33 7.91 7.21
CA GLY A 7 -7.68 7.94 7.73
C GLY A 7 -7.92 6.77 8.68
N ALA A 8 -9.16 6.40 8.91
CA ALA A 8 -9.52 5.27 9.76
C ALA A 8 -9.66 3.98 8.94
N PRO A 9 -9.34 2.79 9.48
CA PRO A 9 -9.53 1.53 8.75
C PRO A 9 -10.99 1.28 8.33
N ALA A 10 -11.95 1.83 9.06
CA ALA A 10 -13.36 1.75 8.69
C ALA A 10 -13.75 2.71 7.56
N ALA A 11 -12.91 3.71 7.26
CA ALA A 11 -13.12 4.68 6.20
C ALA A 11 -11.76 5.17 5.67
N PRO A 12 -10.97 4.29 5.04
CA PRO A 12 -9.63 4.66 4.58
C PRO A 12 -9.68 5.70 3.48
N THR A 13 -8.78 6.68 3.54
CA THR A 13 -8.69 7.76 2.55
C THR A 13 -7.77 7.39 1.40
N THR A 14 -6.57 6.93 1.73
CA THR A 14 -5.60 6.40 0.76
C THR A 14 -4.99 5.12 1.30
N ALA A 15 -4.35 4.35 0.42
CA ALA A 15 -3.65 3.13 0.81
C ALA A 15 -2.16 3.26 0.49
N LEU A 16 -1.33 2.69 1.36
CA LEU A 16 0.11 2.54 1.15
C LEU A 16 0.38 1.11 0.72
N LEU A 17 1.06 0.97 -0.40
CA LEU A 17 1.24 -0.29 -1.10
C LEU A 17 2.63 -0.84 -0.90
N GLY A 18 2.74 -2.16 -0.82
CA GLY A 18 4.01 -2.83 -0.70
C GLY A 18 4.04 -4.14 -1.46
N ARG A 19 5.26 -4.63 -1.67
CA ARG A 19 5.53 -5.97 -2.19
C ARG A 19 6.63 -6.59 -1.37
N PHE A 20 6.56 -7.89 -1.16
CA PHE A 20 7.69 -8.62 -0.58
C PHE A 20 8.85 -8.69 -1.57
N ASP A 21 10.07 -8.53 -1.07
CA ASP A 21 11.28 -8.79 -1.85
C ASP A 21 11.71 -10.26 -1.73
N ALA A 22 12.82 -10.60 -2.40
CA ALA A 22 13.33 -11.96 -2.40
C ALA A 22 13.77 -12.46 -1.00
N ASP A 23 14.02 -11.54 -0.07
CA ASP A 23 14.40 -11.85 1.31
C ASP A 23 13.19 -11.93 2.26
N GLY A 24 11.98 -11.79 1.73
CA GLY A 24 10.75 -11.84 2.52
C GLY A 24 10.44 -10.55 3.26
N ARG A 25 11.09 -9.43 2.92
CA ARG A 25 10.82 -8.13 3.53
C ARG A 25 9.76 -7.40 2.73
N LEU A 26 8.83 -6.76 3.43
CA LEU A 26 7.80 -5.95 2.78
C LEU A 26 8.38 -4.56 2.45
N GLN A 27 8.62 -4.32 1.18
CA GLN A 27 9.13 -3.05 0.69
C GLN A 27 7.96 -2.11 0.35
N TYR A 28 8.12 -0.84 0.70
CA TYR A 28 7.15 0.18 0.33
C TYR A 28 7.28 0.52 -1.16
N ALA A 29 6.19 0.39 -1.90
CA ALA A 29 6.20 0.64 -3.35
C ALA A 29 5.60 2.00 -3.72
N GLY A 30 4.67 2.51 -2.93
CA GLY A 30 4.01 3.77 -3.21
C GLY A 30 2.64 3.85 -2.55
N ARG A 31 1.95 4.96 -2.78
CA ARG A 31 0.61 5.16 -2.23
C ARG A 31 -0.40 5.42 -3.33
N THR A 32 -1.66 5.27 -2.99
CA THR A 32 -2.77 5.55 -3.91
C THR A 32 -3.18 7.03 -3.85
N THR A 33 -3.88 7.46 -4.91
CA THR A 33 -4.74 8.64 -4.83
C THR A 33 -5.89 8.37 -3.87
N VAL A 34 -6.73 9.39 -3.61
CA VAL A 34 -7.90 9.22 -2.74
C VAL A 34 -8.77 8.09 -3.28
N LEU A 35 -9.14 7.17 -2.39
CA LEU A 35 -9.92 5.99 -2.75
C LEU A 35 -11.37 6.38 -3.04
N ASN A 36 -11.98 5.75 -4.05
CA ASN A 36 -13.40 5.95 -4.31
C ASN A 36 -14.25 5.22 -3.27
N LEU A 37 -15.54 5.56 -3.21
CA LEU A 37 -16.44 5.03 -2.18
C LEU A 37 -16.55 3.51 -2.23
N ALA A 38 -16.64 2.91 -3.40
CA ALA A 38 -16.78 1.46 -3.53
C ALA A 38 -15.56 0.72 -2.99
N VAL A 39 -14.35 1.21 -3.31
CA VAL A 39 -13.09 0.65 -2.78
C VAL A 39 -13.02 0.82 -1.27
N ARG A 40 -13.39 1.99 -0.75
CA ARG A 40 -13.37 2.26 0.70
C ARG A 40 -14.28 1.29 1.46
N GLN A 41 -15.46 1.03 0.93
CA GLN A 41 -16.40 0.08 1.54
C GLN A 41 -15.86 -1.35 1.53
N THR A 42 -15.28 -1.78 0.41
CA THR A 42 -14.65 -3.11 0.31
C THR A 42 -13.51 -3.24 1.30
N LEU A 43 -12.63 -2.25 1.38
CA LEU A 43 -11.50 -2.27 2.29
C LEU A 43 -11.92 -2.26 3.75
N ALA A 44 -12.96 -1.50 4.10
CA ALA A 44 -13.48 -1.48 5.47
C ALA A 44 -13.90 -2.89 5.94
N ALA A 45 -14.38 -3.73 5.03
CA ALA A 45 -14.76 -5.09 5.34
C ALA A 45 -13.60 -6.08 5.37
N GLU A 46 -12.53 -5.85 4.60
CA GLU A 46 -11.45 -6.81 4.41
C GLU A 46 -10.17 -6.49 5.18
N LEU A 47 -9.92 -5.22 5.51
CA LEU A 47 -8.69 -4.83 6.22
C LEU A 47 -8.67 -5.36 7.64
N GLN A 48 -7.50 -5.85 8.05
CA GLN A 48 -7.23 -6.29 9.42
C GLN A 48 -6.17 -5.39 10.03
N GLN A 49 -6.37 -4.99 11.27
CA GLN A 49 -5.41 -4.15 11.98
C GLN A 49 -4.05 -4.85 12.07
N GLY A 50 -2.97 -4.11 11.77
CA GLY A 50 -1.61 -4.61 11.90
C GLY A 50 -1.21 -4.79 13.37
N GLY A 51 -0.60 -5.91 13.67
CA GLY A 51 -0.07 -6.20 14.99
C GLY A 51 1.32 -5.60 15.22
N PRO A 52 1.90 -5.81 16.42
CA PRO A 52 3.23 -5.27 16.77
C PRO A 52 4.38 -5.88 15.92
N ALA A 53 4.13 -7.02 15.28
CA ALA A 53 5.08 -7.66 14.38
C ALA A 53 5.01 -7.17 12.93
N HIS A 54 4.17 -6.16 12.64
CA HIS A 54 4.07 -5.60 11.29
C HIS A 54 5.43 -5.10 10.81
N PRO A 55 5.84 -5.43 9.55
CA PRO A 55 7.17 -5.05 9.04
C PRO A 55 7.44 -3.55 9.03
N TRP A 56 6.40 -2.71 8.95
CA TRP A 56 6.54 -1.25 8.92
C TRP A 56 6.37 -0.58 10.28
N THR A 57 6.39 -1.34 11.36
CA THR A 57 6.32 -0.77 12.70
C THR A 57 7.48 0.20 12.93
N GLY A 58 7.16 1.42 13.34
CA GLY A 58 8.16 2.47 13.54
C GLY A 58 8.58 3.23 12.28
N TRP A 59 8.10 2.83 11.11
CA TRP A 59 8.39 3.54 9.87
C TRP A 59 7.60 4.85 9.78
N THR A 60 8.20 5.83 9.09
CA THR A 60 7.53 7.08 8.76
C THR A 60 7.41 7.22 7.25
N PHE A 61 6.36 7.88 6.80
CA PHE A 61 6.06 8.08 5.39
C PHE A 61 5.85 9.55 5.12
N SER A 62 6.42 10.06 4.02
CA SER A 62 6.26 11.45 3.64
C SER A 62 4.87 11.71 3.06
N ALA A 63 4.32 12.90 3.35
CA ALA A 63 3.02 13.33 2.82
C ALA A 63 3.03 13.44 1.29
N SER A 64 4.17 13.82 0.72
CA SER A 64 4.41 13.82 -0.71
C SER A 64 5.88 13.64 -0.99
N TRP A 65 6.24 13.30 -2.23
CA TRP A 65 7.63 13.13 -2.61
C TRP A 65 8.41 14.42 -2.33
N GLY A 66 9.51 14.29 -1.55
CA GLY A 66 10.33 15.43 -1.14
C GLY A 66 9.75 16.30 -0.03
N ALA A 67 8.54 16.00 0.47
CA ALA A 67 7.94 16.75 1.57
C ALA A 67 8.56 16.39 2.92
N ARG A 68 8.59 17.36 3.84
CA ARG A 68 9.02 17.13 5.23
C ARG A 68 7.87 16.60 6.10
N GLU A 69 6.64 16.87 5.71
CA GLU A 69 5.48 16.41 6.45
C GLU A 69 5.36 14.89 6.38
N GLN A 70 5.03 14.29 7.50
CA GLN A 70 4.80 12.86 7.61
C GLN A 70 3.33 12.56 7.55
N LEU A 71 2.99 11.44 6.88
CA LEU A 71 1.63 10.92 6.89
C LEU A 71 1.32 10.24 8.21
N ALA A 72 0.16 10.53 8.76
CA ALA A 72 -0.42 9.73 9.83
C ALA A 72 -1.02 8.48 9.21
N VAL A 73 -0.44 7.32 9.47
CA VAL A 73 -0.87 6.05 8.89
C VAL A 73 -1.30 5.07 9.98
N ARG A 74 -2.20 4.17 9.59
CA ARG A 74 -2.55 3.00 10.39
C ARG A 74 -2.10 1.76 9.66
N LEU A 75 -1.28 0.95 10.31
CA LEU A 75 -0.78 -0.29 9.73
C LEU A 75 -1.90 -1.32 9.69
N VAL A 76 -1.96 -2.05 8.58
CA VAL A 76 -2.90 -3.16 8.40
C VAL A 76 -2.12 -4.40 7.98
N GLU A 77 -2.65 -5.58 8.27
CA GLU A 77 -2.02 -6.82 7.82
C GLU A 77 -1.88 -6.82 6.30
N PRO A 78 -0.67 -7.10 5.75
CA PRO A 78 -0.41 -6.97 4.32
C PRO A 78 -0.91 -8.20 3.54
N VAL A 79 -2.20 -8.48 3.64
CA VAL A 79 -2.84 -9.65 3.01
C VAL A 79 -3.83 -9.26 1.91
N VAL A 80 -4.26 -8.01 1.86
CA VAL A 80 -5.21 -7.54 0.84
C VAL A 80 -4.44 -7.10 -0.40
N VAL A 81 -4.75 -7.73 -1.54
CA VAL A 81 -4.14 -7.41 -2.83
C VAL A 81 -5.00 -6.41 -3.59
N ALA A 82 -4.37 -5.40 -4.15
CA ALA A 82 -5.03 -4.37 -4.93
C ALA A 82 -4.47 -4.32 -6.35
N GLU A 83 -5.37 -4.11 -7.32
CA GLU A 83 -4.99 -3.83 -8.70
C GLU A 83 -4.93 -2.31 -8.88
N VAL A 84 -3.84 -1.82 -9.42
CA VAL A 84 -3.59 -0.38 -9.56
C VAL A 84 -3.24 -0.01 -11.00
N ALA A 85 -3.61 1.21 -11.38
CA ALA A 85 -3.13 1.81 -12.62
C ALA A 85 -1.84 2.59 -12.29
N VAL A 86 -0.73 2.18 -12.85
CA VAL A 86 0.59 2.70 -12.55
C VAL A 86 1.11 3.53 -13.71
N ASP A 87 1.53 4.76 -13.43
CA ASP A 87 2.45 5.48 -14.30
C ASP A 87 3.86 4.94 -14.04
N VAL A 88 4.67 4.83 -15.08
CA VAL A 88 5.96 4.12 -15.02
C VAL A 88 7.07 4.85 -14.26
N SER A 89 6.84 6.07 -13.76
CA SER A 89 7.87 6.83 -13.03
C SER A 89 8.15 6.23 -11.66
N GLN A 90 9.40 5.84 -11.45
CA GLN A 90 9.89 5.35 -10.15
C GLN A 90 11.06 6.19 -9.68
N ASP A 91 11.27 6.25 -8.36
CA ASP A 91 12.47 6.83 -7.78
C ASP A 91 13.63 5.83 -7.79
N ALA A 92 14.80 6.26 -7.27
CA ALA A 92 15.99 5.42 -7.23
C ALA A 92 15.84 4.18 -6.35
N ALA A 93 14.87 4.16 -5.44
CA ALA A 93 14.58 3.01 -4.58
C ALA A 93 13.54 2.06 -5.18
N GLY A 94 13.05 2.31 -6.39
CA GLY A 94 12.03 1.50 -7.05
C GLY A 94 10.60 1.83 -6.63
N ARG A 95 10.39 2.92 -5.90
CA ARG A 95 9.07 3.39 -5.48
C ARG A 95 8.46 4.28 -6.54
N TRP A 96 7.15 4.22 -6.69
CA TRP A 96 6.44 5.13 -7.58
C TRP A 96 6.54 6.56 -7.06
N ARG A 97 6.91 7.49 -7.92
CA ARG A 97 7.07 8.91 -7.56
C ARG A 97 5.76 9.61 -7.30
N HIS A 98 4.69 9.17 -7.96
CA HIS A 98 3.38 9.77 -7.88
C HIS A 98 2.38 8.78 -7.34
N PRO A 99 1.32 9.25 -6.65
CA PRO A 99 0.25 8.36 -6.22
C PRO A 99 -0.37 7.65 -7.43
N VAL A 100 -0.73 6.38 -7.23
CA VAL A 100 -1.35 5.54 -8.25
C VAL A 100 -2.83 5.37 -7.94
N ARG A 101 -3.63 5.15 -8.98
CA ARG A 101 -5.06 4.92 -8.79
C ARG A 101 -5.32 3.45 -8.46
N LEU A 102 -5.97 3.20 -7.34
CA LEU A 102 -6.44 1.86 -7.00
C LEU A 102 -7.69 1.57 -7.81
N GLU A 103 -7.60 0.59 -8.72
CA GLU A 103 -8.70 0.23 -9.62
C GLU A 103 -9.71 -0.66 -8.92
N ARG A 104 -9.24 -1.68 -8.22
CA ARG A 104 -10.10 -2.62 -7.49
C ARG A 104 -9.30 -3.44 -6.48
N VAL A 105 -10.01 -3.98 -5.51
CA VAL A 105 -9.48 -4.98 -4.59
C VAL A 105 -9.59 -6.35 -5.24
N ARG A 106 -8.50 -7.11 -5.18
CA ARG A 106 -8.42 -8.45 -5.76
C ARG A 106 -8.55 -9.50 -4.67
N SER A 107 -9.77 -9.76 -4.25
CA SER A 107 -10.05 -10.77 -3.21
C SER A 107 -9.76 -12.20 -3.68
N ASP A 108 -9.59 -12.40 -4.98
CA ASP A 108 -9.22 -13.67 -5.60
C ASP A 108 -7.71 -13.95 -5.56
N LEU A 109 -6.89 -12.97 -5.18
CA LEU A 109 -5.43 -13.09 -5.12
C LEU A 109 -4.93 -13.06 -3.68
N THR A 110 -3.82 -13.75 -3.47
CA THR A 110 -3.08 -13.73 -2.21
C THR A 110 -1.75 -13.00 -2.39
N PRO A 111 -1.06 -12.62 -1.30
CA PRO A 111 0.28 -12.03 -1.42
C PRO A 111 1.26 -12.87 -2.23
N GLY A 112 1.12 -14.21 -2.22
CA GLY A 112 1.96 -15.11 -3.01
C GLY A 112 1.76 -14.99 -4.53
N ASP A 113 0.65 -14.39 -4.97
CA ASP A 113 0.35 -14.18 -6.38
C ASP A 113 0.92 -12.87 -6.91
N VAL A 114 1.47 -12.02 -6.03
CA VAL A 114 2.00 -10.71 -6.39
C VAL A 114 3.49 -10.83 -6.74
N PRO A 115 3.95 -10.26 -7.87
CA PRO A 115 5.37 -10.26 -8.19
C PRO A 115 6.21 -9.64 -7.09
N LEU A 116 7.42 -10.15 -6.90
CA LEU A 116 8.33 -9.63 -5.90
C LEU A 116 8.76 -8.19 -6.23
N PHE A 117 9.05 -7.41 -5.20
CA PHE A 117 9.56 -6.05 -5.35
C PHE A 117 10.89 -6.09 -6.13
N GLY A 118 11.00 -5.21 -7.10
CA GLY A 118 12.18 -5.14 -7.99
C GLY A 118 12.11 -6.07 -9.20
N GLN A 119 11.12 -6.95 -9.30
CA GLN A 119 10.92 -7.76 -10.49
C GLN A 119 10.07 -7.01 -11.52
N GLU A 120 10.49 -7.05 -12.77
CA GLU A 120 9.70 -6.56 -13.88
C GLU A 120 8.66 -7.61 -14.29
N LEU A 121 7.53 -7.11 -14.70
CA LEU A 121 6.44 -7.95 -15.20
C LEU A 121 6.59 -8.21 -16.69
#